data_bd712154cfeedb4e3f38ad2a9cee7bba
#
_entry.id   bd712154cfeedb4e3f38ad2a9cee7bba
#
_cell.length_a   1.000
_cell.length_b   1.000
_cell.length_c   1.000
_cell.angle_alpha   90.00
_cell.angle_beta   90.00
_cell.angle_gamma   90.00
#
_symmetry.space_group_name_H-M   'P 1'
#
loop_
_entity.id
_entity.type
_entity.pdbx_description
1 polymer ?
#
loop_
_entity_poly.entity_id
_entity_poly.type
_entity_poly.pdbx_seq_one_letter_code
_entity_poly.pdbx_strand_id
1 'polypeptide(L)'
;MEFDVLVEIPKGQRNKYEVDHESGRIRLDRTLFTSTQYPADYGFIEETLGLDGDPLDALVILQEPTFPGCLIKCRAIGMFRMTDEAGGDDKVLCVPATDPRLEHLRDVSHVSKFDRLEIQHFFEVYKELEPGKSVEGAEWVGRTEAELEVNASFARAKEKTAH
;
A
#
# COMPACT_ATOMS: atom_id res chain seq x y z
N MET A 1 16.29 -6.26 -1.92
CA MET A 1 15.22 -6.88 -1.12
C MET A 1 13.97 -7.02 -1.97
N GLU A 2 13.44 -8.22 -2.05
CA GLU A 2 12.21 -8.50 -2.79
C GLU A 2 11.17 -9.13 -1.86
N PHE A 3 9.91 -8.88 -2.13
CA PHE A 3 8.80 -9.40 -1.34
C PHE A 3 7.55 -9.50 -2.20
N ASP A 4 6.58 -10.29 -1.75
CA ASP A 4 5.34 -10.48 -2.47
C ASP A 4 4.25 -9.54 -1.95
N VAL A 5 3.60 -8.83 -2.88
CA VAL A 5 2.42 -8.01 -2.60
C VAL A 5 1.20 -8.71 -3.17
N LEU A 6 0.18 -8.90 -2.33
CA LEU A 6 -1.12 -9.36 -2.76
C LEU A 6 -1.99 -8.15 -3.06
N VAL A 7 -2.40 -7.99 -4.31
CA VAL A 7 -3.24 -6.86 -4.72
C VAL A 7 -4.67 -7.11 -4.29
N GLU A 8 -5.25 -6.14 -3.58
CA GLU A 8 -6.66 -6.15 -3.25
C GLU A 8 -7.46 -5.27 -4.18
N ILE A 9 -6.92 -4.11 -4.56
CA ILE A 9 -7.63 -3.10 -5.33
C ILE A 9 -6.75 -2.63 -6.48
N PRO A 10 -7.11 -2.93 -7.73
CA PRO A 10 -6.36 -2.44 -8.89
C PRO A 10 -6.50 -0.93 -9.08
N LYS A 11 -5.53 -0.32 -9.73
CA LYS A 11 -5.57 1.08 -10.13
C LYS A 11 -6.87 1.41 -10.89
N GLY A 12 -7.47 2.54 -10.57
CA GLY A 12 -8.66 3.03 -11.26
C GLY A 12 -9.98 2.60 -10.64
N GLN A 13 -9.95 1.79 -9.59
CA GLN A 13 -11.15 1.31 -8.91
C GLN A 13 -11.63 2.28 -7.82
N ARG A 14 -12.95 2.34 -7.67
CA ARG A 14 -13.60 2.97 -6.52
C ARG A 14 -14.15 1.94 -5.54
N ASN A 15 -14.26 0.69 -5.95
CA ASN A 15 -14.64 -0.38 -5.04
C ASN A 15 -13.44 -0.75 -4.17
N LYS A 16 -13.65 -0.72 -2.86
CA LYS A 16 -12.64 -1.16 -1.91
C LYS A 16 -12.86 -2.64 -1.61
N TYR A 17 -11.92 -3.47 -2.03
CA TYR A 17 -11.93 -4.90 -1.76
C TYR A 17 -10.97 -5.22 -0.61
N GLU A 18 -11.30 -6.23 0.16
CA GLU A 18 -10.46 -6.72 1.26
C GLU A 18 -10.38 -8.23 1.23
N VAL A 19 -9.20 -8.75 1.49
CA VAL A 19 -9.01 -10.19 1.72
C VAL A 19 -9.51 -10.52 3.12
N ASP A 20 -10.42 -11.49 3.21
CA ASP A 20 -10.81 -12.10 4.47
C ASP A 20 -9.73 -13.11 4.85
N HIS A 21 -8.93 -12.80 5.88
CA HIS A 21 -7.78 -13.61 6.25
C HIS A 21 -8.16 -14.99 6.81
N GLU A 22 -9.41 -15.19 7.24
CA GLU A 22 -9.89 -16.48 7.69
C GLU A 22 -10.25 -17.41 6.53
N SER A 23 -10.97 -16.89 5.54
CA SER A 23 -11.44 -17.70 4.40
C SER A 23 -10.54 -17.60 3.17
N GLY A 24 -9.67 -16.61 3.09
CA GLY A 24 -8.86 -16.31 1.92
C GLY A 24 -9.64 -15.69 0.76
N ARG A 25 -10.93 -15.41 0.95
CA ARG A 25 -11.78 -14.83 -0.09
C ARG A 25 -11.68 -13.32 -0.08
N ILE A 26 -11.98 -12.73 -1.23
CA ILE A 26 -11.99 -11.28 -1.41
C ILE A 26 -13.42 -10.79 -1.29
N ARG A 27 -13.61 -9.81 -0.39
CA ARG A 27 -14.92 -9.18 -0.15
C ARG A 27 -14.94 -7.76 -0.67
N LEU A 28 -16.09 -7.34 -1.15
CA LEU A 28 -16.35 -5.92 -1.36
C LEU A 28 -16.65 -5.30 0.02
N ASP A 29 -15.74 -4.45 0.50
CA ASP A 29 -15.97 -3.69 1.74
C ASP A 29 -16.99 -2.59 1.46
N ARG A 30 -16.69 -1.73 0.51
CA ARG A 30 -17.59 -0.67 0.08
C ARG A 30 -17.14 -0.04 -1.23
N THR A 31 -18.04 0.65 -1.90
CA THR A 31 -17.66 1.63 -2.92
C THR A 31 -17.29 2.91 -2.19
N LEU A 32 -16.15 3.52 -2.51
CA LEU A 32 -15.71 4.76 -1.87
C LEU A 32 -16.79 5.84 -1.97
N PHE A 33 -16.94 6.64 -0.92
CA PHE A 33 -17.91 7.72 -0.83
C PHE A 33 -17.44 9.00 -1.54
N THR A 34 -16.39 8.91 -2.34
CA THR A 34 -15.78 10.01 -3.08
C THR A 34 -15.67 9.64 -4.54
N SER A 35 -15.53 10.62 -5.42
CA SER A 35 -15.34 10.39 -6.85
C SER A 35 -13.91 9.99 -7.23
N THR A 36 -12.98 10.01 -6.27
CA THR A 36 -11.60 9.59 -6.52
C THR A 36 -11.50 8.09 -6.73
N GLN A 37 -10.42 7.66 -7.33
CA GLN A 37 -10.13 6.25 -7.58
C GLN A 37 -8.70 5.94 -7.14
N TYR A 38 -8.43 4.67 -6.85
CA TYR A 38 -7.10 4.26 -6.42
C TYR A 38 -6.06 4.63 -7.47
N PRO A 39 -4.97 5.32 -7.06
CA PRO A 39 -3.99 5.86 -8.02
C PRO A 39 -2.94 4.84 -8.47
N ALA A 40 -2.89 3.68 -7.84
CA ALA A 40 -1.98 2.58 -8.16
C ALA A 40 -2.62 1.29 -7.65
N ASP A 41 -2.08 0.14 -8.06
CA ASP A 41 -2.51 -1.13 -7.49
C ASP A 41 -2.19 -1.12 -6.00
N TYR A 42 -3.14 -1.52 -5.18
CA TYR A 42 -3.09 -1.38 -3.74
C TYR A 42 -3.38 -2.72 -3.07
N GLY A 43 -2.57 -3.07 -2.09
CA GLY A 43 -2.77 -4.29 -1.34
C GLY A 43 -1.85 -4.33 -0.13
N PHE A 44 -1.32 -5.50 0.19
CA PHE A 44 -0.46 -5.66 1.36
C PHE A 44 0.68 -6.62 1.06
N ILE A 45 1.75 -6.47 1.83
CA ILE A 45 2.90 -7.38 1.77
C ILE A 45 2.58 -8.61 2.61
N GLU A 46 2.63 -9.79 2.02
CA GLU A 46 2.34 -11.03 2.72
C GLU A 46 3.33 -11.29 3.85
N GLU A 47 2.88 -11.93 4.91
CA GLU A 47 3.68 -12.33 6.07
C GLU A 47 4.26 -11.15 6.85
N THR A 48 3.59 -10.00 6.81
CA THR A 48 3.97 -8.80 7.56
C THR A 48 2.92 -8.42 8.58
N LEU A 49 3.32 -7.61 9.56
CA LEU A 49 2.43 -7.00 10.52
C LEU A 49 2.80 -5.53 10.68
N GLY A 50 1.91 -4.65 10.30
CA GLY A 50 2.06 -3.20 10.47
C GLY A 50 1.80 -2.78 11.90
N LEU A 51 2.07 -1.52 12.20
CA LEU A 51 1.89 -0.93 13.53
C LEU A 51 0.42 -0.84 13.94
N ASP A 52 -0.49 -0.83 12.96
CA ASP A 52 -1.94 -0.79 13.20
C ASP A 52 -2.55 -2.18 13.48
N GLY A 53 -1.76 -3.23 13.46
CA GLY A 53 -2.21 -4.60 13.70
C GLY A 53 -2.62 -5.38 12.45
N ASP A 54 -2.63 -4.73 11.29
CA ASP A 54 -2.92 -5.35 10.00
C ASP A 54 -1.62 -5.59 9.22
N PRO A 55 -1.64 -6.41 8.16
CA PRO A 55 -0.48 -6.53 7.27
C PRO A 55 -0.07 -5.17 6.71
N LEU A 56 1.20 -4.99 6.42
CA LEU A 56 1.74 -3.73 5.92
C LEU A 56 1.25 -3.44 4.51
N ASP A 57 0.59 -2.30 4.33
CA ASP A 57 0.03 -1.88 3.05
C ASP A 57 1.11 -1.51 2.04
N ALA A 58 0.79 -1.72 0.77
CA ALA A 58 1.68 -1.39 -0.35
C ALA A 58 0.91 -0.85 -1.54
N LEU A 59 1.55 0.10 -2.22
CA LEU A 59 1.14 0.63 -3.51
C LEU A 59 2.13 0.13 -4.55
N VAL A 60 1.65 -0.43 -5.65
CA VAL A 60 2.51 -0.95 -6.72
C VAL A 60 2.32 -0.12 -7.97
N ILE A 61 3.40 0.51 -8.42
CA ILE A 61 3.41 1.25 -9.69
C ILE A 61 3.59 0.25 -10.83
N LEU A 62 2.62 0.22 -11.73
CA LEU A 62 2.58 -0.68 -12.88
C LEU A 62 2.13 0.06 -14.13
N GLN A 63 2.49 -0.48 -15.31
CA GLN A 63 2.00 0.01 -16.59
C GLN A 63 0.49 -0.24 -16.76
N GLU A 64 0.04 -1.43 -16.39
CA GLU A 64 -1.35 -1.86 -16.52
C GLU A 64 -1.87 -2.32 -15.18
N PRO A 65 -3.13 -1.99 -14.80
CA PRO A 65 -3.70 -2.52 -13.57
C PRO A 65 -3.82 -4.05 -13.62
N THR A 66 -3.60 -4.67 -12.46
CA THR A 66 -3.77 -6.11 -12.32
C THR A 66 -5.21 -6.43 -11.90
N PHE A 67 -5.41 -7.43 -11.05
CA PHE A 67 -6.74 -7.88 -10.61
C PHE A 67 -6.70 -8.21 -9.12
N PRO A 68 -7.85 -8.19 -8.44
CA PRO A 68 -7.90 -8.58 -7.02
C PRO A 68 -7.44 -10.02 -6.82
N GLY A 69 -6.44 -10.20 -5.95
CA GLY A 69 -5.83 -11.50 -5.68
C GLY A 69 -4.52 -11.74 -6.42
N CYS A 70 -4.12 -10.83 -7.30
CA CYS A 70 -2.84 -10.96 -8.02
C CYS A 70 -1.66 -10.83 -7.07
N LEU A 71 -0.71 -11.74 -7.17
CA LEU A 71 0.51 -11.72 -6.38
C LEU A 71 1.65 -11.18 -7.24
N ILE A 72 2.31 -10.13 -6.76
CA ILE A 72 3.38 -9.46 -7.51
C ILE A 72 4.65 -9.45 -6.68
N LYS A 73 5.74 -9.95 -7.25
CA LYS A 73 7.05 -9.83 -6.62
C LYS A 73 7.56 -8.40 -6.85
N CYS A 74 7.78 -7.69 -5.74
CA CYS A 74 8.08 -6.26 -5.73
C CYS A 74 9.40 -5.94 -5.02
N ARG A 75 9.85 -4.72 -5.24
CA ARG A 75 10.92 -4.08 -4.45
C ARG A 75 10.45 -2.70 -4.02
N ALA A 76 10.84 -2.28 -2.82
CA ALA A 76 10.47 -0.97 -2.29
C ALA A 76 11.30 0.14 -2.94
N ILE A 77 10.65 1.29 -3.18
CA ILE A 77 11.34 2.51 -3.62
C ILE A 77 11.09 3.68 -2.67
N GLY A 78 10.12 3.56 -1.77
CA GLY A 78 9.82 4.59 -0.79
C GLY A 78 8.62 4.19 0.04
N MET A 79 8.13 5.14 0.84
CA MET A 79 6.98 4.89 1.70
C MET A 79 6.24 6.19 1.95
N PHE A 80 4.92 6.09 2.00
CA PHE A 80 4.03 7.18 2.37
C PHE A 80 3.56 6.95 3.80
N ARG A 81 3.84 7.89 4.68
CA ARG A 81 3.44 7.85 6.08
C ARG A 81 2.24 8.74 6.31
N MET A 82 1.22 8.19 6.97
CA MET A 82 0.06 8.94 7.39
C MET A 82 -0.45 8.38 8.70
N THR A 83 -1.36 9.12 9.36
CA THR A 83 -2.06 8.66 10.55
C THR A 83 -3.55 8.69 10.27
N ASP A 84 -4.25 7.63 10.59
CA ASP A 84 -5.70 7.57 10.49
C ASP A 84 -6.32 7.39 11.90
N GLU A 85 -7.62 7.11 11.96
CA GLU A 85 -8.32 6.91 13.24
C GLU A 85 -7.80 5.73 14.07
N ALA A 86 -7.11 4.78 13.43
CA ALA A 86 -6.52 3.62 14.10
C ALA A 86 -5.06 3.81 14.50
N GLY A 87 -4.44 4.94 14.10
CA GLY A 87 -3.04 5.24 14.39
C GLY A 87 -2.18 5.32 13.13
N GLY A 88 -0.91 4.99 13.24
CA GLY A 88 0.04 5.02 12.13
C GLY A 88 -0.37 4.05 11.02
N ASP A 89 -0.39 4.52 9.80
CA ASP A 89 -0.80 3.75 8.63
C ASP A 89 0.18 4.01 7.49
N ASP A 90 1.27 3.27 7.47
CA ASP A 90 2.32 3.41 6.47
C ASP A 90 1.99 2.59 5.22
N LYS A 91 2.32 3.14 4.06
CA LYS A 91 2.10 2.49 2.78
C LYS A 91 3.39 2.47 1.98
N VAL A 92 3.91 1.27 1.75
CA VAL A 92 5.15 1.08 1.00
C VAL A 92 4.88 1.33 -0.47
N LEU A 93 5.68 2.20 -1.10
CA LEU A 93 5.64 2.43 -2.53
C LEU A 93 6.64 1.50 -3.19
N CYS A 94 6.18 0.67 -4.11
CA CYS A 94 7.01 -0.35 -4.73
C CYS A 94 6.73 -0.50 -6.22
N VAL A 95 7.60 -1.24 -6.88
CA VAL A 95 7.49 -1.60 -8.29
C VAL A 95 7.74 -3.09 -8.45
N PRO A 96 7.25 -3.72 -9.53
CA PRO A 96 7.63 -5.10 -9.84
C PRO A 96 9.15 -5.21 -9.91
N ALA A 97 9.70 -6.24 -9.24
CA ALA A 97 11.15 -6.34 -9.01
C ALA A 97 11.98 -6.45 -10.28
N THR A 98 11.39 -7.01 -11.34
CA THR A 98 12.13 -7.36 -12.57
C THR A 98 11.59 -6.69 -13.84
N ASP A 99 10.72 -5.69 -13.73
CA ASP A 99 10.22 -4.99 -14.91
C ASP A 99 11.27 -3.99 -15.40
N PRO A 100 11.84 -4.20 -16.62
CA PRO A 100 12.87 -3.30 -17.14
C PRO A 100 12.36 -1.89 -17.43
N ARG A 101 11.06 -1.71 -17.64
CA ARG A 101 10.47 -0.37 -17.85
C ARG A 101 10.56 0.51 -16.62
N LEU A 102 10.64 -0.12 -15.43
CA LEU A 102 10.62 0.56 -14.13
C LEU A 102 11.95 0.48 -13.40
N GLU A 103 12.98 -0.04 -14.07
CA GLU A 103 14.30 -0.24 -13.46
C GLU A 103 14.94 1.07 -12.98
N HIS A 104 14.63 2.19 -13.61
CA HIS A 104 15.12 3.51 -13.21
C HIS A 104 14.51 4.03 -11.91
N LEU A 105 13.40 3.46 -11.47
CA LEU A 105 12.74 3.86 -10.22
C LEU A 105 13.39 3.11 -9.05
N ARG A 106 14.33 3.78 -8.38
CA ARG A 106 15.09 3.21 -7.26
C ARG A 106 14.81 3.87 -5.93
N ASP A 107 14.26 5.08 -5.96
CA ASP A 107 13.94 5.85 -4.77
C ASP A 107 12.71 6.70 -5.04
N VAL A 108 12.06 7.18 -3.99
CA VAL A 108 10.88 8.04 -4.09
C VAL A 108 11.17 9.30 -4.91
N SER A 109 12.39 9.81 -4.86
CA SER A 109 12.81 10.97 -5.63
C SER A 109 12.77 10.74 -7.15
N HIS A 110 12.76 9.49 -7.60
CA HIS A 110 12.68 9.14 -9.01
C HIS A 110 11.23 9.12 -9.53
N VAL A 111 10.24 9.16 -8.63
CA VAL A 111 8.83 9.26 -9.00
C VAL A 111 8.51 10.73 -9.25
N SER A 112 7.78 11.03 -10.34
CA SER A 112 7.47 12.42 -10.67
C SER A 112 6.72 13.09 -9.50
N LYS A 113 6.97 14.39 -9.34
CA LYS A 113 6.33 15.15 -8.27
C LYS A 113 4.80 15.10 -8.36
N PHE A 114 4.26 15.17 -9.57
CA PHE A 114 2.81 15.16 -9.77
C PHE A 114 2.20 13.80 -9.40
N ASP A 115 2.87 12.70 -9.75
CA ASP A 115 2.40 11.36 -9.37
C ASP A 115 2.38 11.21 -7.85
N ARG A 116 3.39 11.72 -7.15
CA ARG A 116 3.41 11.71 -5.68
C ARG A 116 2.27 12.55 -5.10
N LEU A 117 2.01 13.71 -5.69
CA LEU A 117 0.89 14.57 -5.25
C LEU A 117 -0.46 13.88 -5.47
N GLU A 118 -0.64 13.17 -6.56
CA GLU A 118 -1.88 12.45 -6.85
C GLU A 118 -2.12 11.32 -5.85
N ILE A 119 -1.09 10.55 -5.51
CA ILE A 119 -1.17 9.50 -4.51
C ILE A 119 -1.50 10.10 -3.14
N GLN A 120 -0.77 11.15 -2.75
CA GLN A 120 -0.99 11.82 -1.47
C GLN A 120 -2.41 12.37 -1.37
N HIS A 121 -2.88 13.07 -2.40
CA HIS A 121 -4.23 13.63 -2.46
C HIS A 121 -5.29 12.56 -2.29
N PHE A 122 -5.13 11.41 -2.96
CA PHE A 122 -6.06 10.31 -2.82
C PHE A 122 -6.22 9.90 -1.35
N PHE A 123 -5.11 9.65 -0.66
CA PHE A 123 -5.16 9.22 0.74
C PHE A 123 -5.63 10.31 1.71
N GLU A 124 -5.47 11.56 1.35
CA GLU A 124 -5.98 12.67 2.15
C GLU A 124 -7.50 12.79 2.08
N VAL A 125 -8.12 12.41 0.96
CA VAL A 125 -9.54 12.68 0.72
C VAL A 125 -10.43 11.45 0.62
N TYR A 126 -9.90 10.26 0.44
CA TYR A 126 -10.72 9.08 0.14
C TYR A 126 -11.70 8.69 1.25
N LYS A 127 -11.44 9.09 2.50
CA LYS A 127 -12.33 8.88 3.66
C LYS A 127 -13.08 10.14 4.08
N GLU A 128 -12.91 11.25 3.40
CA GLU A 128 -13.39 12.57 3.86
C GLU A 128 -14.88 12.61 4.12
N LEU A 129 -15.67 11.89 3.34
CA LEU A 129 -17.13 11.85 3.51
C LEU A 129 -17.61 10.71 4.41
N GLU A 130 -16.70 9.97 5.03
CA GLU A 130 -17.04 8.86 5.92
C GLU A 130 -17.09 9.33 7.37
N PRO A 131 -18.23 9.14 8.09
CA PRO A 131 -18.33 9.55 9.48
C PRO A 131 -17.33 8.82 10.38
N GLY A 132 -16.67 9.56 11.28
CA GLY A 132 -15.74 9.00 12.26
C GLY A 132 -14.39 8.59 11.69
N LYS A 133 -14.13 8.84 10.42
CA LYS A 133 -12.84 8.56 9.79
C LYS A 133 -12.01 9.83 9.69
N SER A 134 -10.69 9.68 9.85
CA SER A 134 -9.76 10.80 9.74
C SER A 134 -8.45 10.36 9.10
N VAL A 135 -7.78 11.31 8.46
CA VAL A 135 -6.43 11.13 7.93
C VAL A 135 -5.65 12.38 8.28
N GLU A 136 -4.52 12.20 8.98
CA GLU A 136 -3.66 13.30 9.40
C GLU A 136 -2.21 13.00 9.06
N GLY A 137 -1.46 14.06 8.76
CA GLY A 137 -0.04 13.97 8.46
C GLY A 137 0.23 13.22 7.17
N ALA A 138 1.10 13.77 6.35
CA ALA A 138 1.52 13.14 5.12
C ALA A 138 3.02 13.39 4.97
N GLU A 139 3.79 12.31 4.87
CA GLU A 139 5.23 12.40 4.72
C GLU A 139 5.71 11.30 3.77
N TRP A 140 6.56 11.69 2.81
CA TRP A 140 7.26 10.73 1.97
C TRP A 140 8.63 10.45 2.55
N VAL A 141 9.02 9.18 2.61
CA VAL A 141 10.36 8.75 2.98
C VAL A 141 10.94 7.88 1.89
N GLY A 142 12.27 7.77 1.88
CA GLY A 142 12.98 7.08 0.81
C GLY A 142 13.02 5.57 0.96
N ARG A 143 13.71 4.93 0.02
CA ARG A 143 13.84 3.48 -0.04
C ARG A 143 14.42 2.88 1.23
N THR A 144 15.48 3.48 1.78
CA THR A 144 16.14 2.93 2.96
C THR A 144 15.19 2.80 4.15
N GLU A 145 14.41 3.85 4.42
CA GLU A 145 13.43 3.81 5.50
C GLU A 145 12.29 2.84 5.20
N ALA A 146 11.87 2.76 3.94
CA ALA A 146 10.85 1.80 3.52
C ALA A 146 11.31 0.36 3.76
N GLU A 147 12.54 0.04 3.36
CA GLU A 147 13.10 -1.31 3.56
C GLU A 147 13.24 -1.65 5.05
N LEU A 148 13.60 -0.67 5.88
CA LEU A 148 13.67 -0.87 7.34
C LEU A 148 12.28 -1.22 7.90
N GLU A 149 11.23 -0.54 7.46
CA GLU A 149 9.87 -0.85 7.93
C GLU A 149 9.38 -2.20 7.42
N VAL A 150 9.67 -2.55 6.17
CA VAL A 150 9.34 -3.87 5.65
C VAL A 150 10.01 -4.97 6.49
N ASN A 151 11.30 -4.84 6.77
CA ASN A 151 12.00 -5.81 7.62
C ASN A 151 11.41 -5.87 9.03
N ALA A 152 11.11 -4.72 9.63
CA ALA A 152 10.49 -4.66 10.96
C ALA A 152 9.12 -5.34 10.97
N SER A 153 8.35 -5.15 9.90
CA SER A 153 7.01 -5.75 9.80
C SER A 153 7.06 -7.27 9.63
N PHE A 154 8.04 -7.80 8.93
CA PHE A 154 8.29 -9.24 8.88
C PHE A 154 8.64 -9.78 10.26
N ALA A 155 9.50 -9.10 11.01
CA ALA A 155 9.90 -9.51 12.35
C ALA A 155 8.69 -9.51 13.31
N ARG A 156 7.85 -8.47 13.26
CA ARG A 156 6.64 -8.40 14.08
C ARG A 156 5.67 -9.56 13.80
N ALA A 157 5.51 -9.91 12.53
CA ALA A 157 4.66 -11.04 12.14
C ALA A 157 5.17 -12.36 12.69
N LYS A 158 6.50 -12.59 12.66
CA LYS A 158 7.13 -13.79 13.21
C LYS A 158 6.95 -13.88 14.72
N GLU A 159 7.11 -12.79 15.45
CA GLU A 159 6.90 -12.74 16.88
C GLU A 159 5.47 -13.09 17.26
N LYS A 160 4.50 -12.56 16.51
CA LYS A 160 3.08 -12.84 16.75
C LYS A 160 2.75 -14.31 16.55
N THR A 161 3.32 -14.97 15.55
CA THR A 161 3.08 -16.38 15.28
C THR A 161 3.82 -17.32 16.23
N ALA A 162 4.91 -16.84 16.86
CA ALA A 162 5.69 -17.62 17.85
C ALA A 162 4.98 -17.71 19.22
N HIS A 163 3.97 -16.89 19.45
CA HIS A 163 3.18 -16.85 20.67
C HIS A 163 1.74 -17.27 20.37
#